data_c59c94c25ba0ef1b343f644b33de7a15
#
_entry.id   c59c94c25ba0ef1b343f644b33de7a15
#
_cell.length_a   1.000
_cell.length_b   1.000
_cell.length_c   1.000
_cell.angle_alpha   90.00
_cell.angle_beta   90.00
_cell.angle_gamma   90.00
#
_symmetry.space_group_name_H-M   'P 1'
#
loop_
_entity.id
_entity.type
_entity.pdbx_description
1 polymer ?
#
loop_
_entity_poly.entity_id
_entity_poly.type
_entity_poly.pdbx_seq_one_letter_code
_entity_poly.pdbx_strand_id
1 'polypeptide(L)'
;MKKYFTLLFVSFSFLSFAQNMTNTPFGKGLINVYAKDSSWTTKVAFRFQSRYDGTYDFSDSSFSDKAYVRRARIKGSGNVFNPKISYKFEYDVANGYVLDAVLKWNFAGNWTVWFGQTKLPGNIERVFSSQKLQLVDRSLLNSRFTFDRDA
;
A
#
# COMPACT_ATOMS: atom_id res chain seq x y z
N MET A 1 -2.19 -17.95 -31.14
CA MET A 1 -2.30 -17.08 -29.95
C MET A 1 -3.57 -17.33 -29.12
N LYS A 2 -4.77 -17.48 -29.70
CA LYS A 2 -6.02 -17.72 -28.95
C LYS A 2 -5.99 -18.99 -28.07
N LYS A 3 -5.37 -20.08 -28.49
CA LYS A 3 -5.32 -21.36 -27.75
C LYS A 3 -4.49 -21.28 -26.45
N TYR A 4 -3.43 -20.49 -26.42
CA TYR A 4 -2.58 -20.32 -25.23
C TYR A 4 -3.23 -19.40 -24.18
N PHE A 5 -4.05 -18.44 -24.64
CA PHE A 5 -4.80 -17.56 -23.75
C PHE A 5 -5.88 -18.32 -22.97
N THR A 6 -6.56 -19.28 -23.65
CA THR A 6 -7.56 -20.14 -23.01
C THR A 6 -6.91 -21.08 -21.99
N LEU A 7 -5.73 -21.62 -22.28
CA LEU A 7 -4.98 -22.49 -21.36
C LEU A 7 -4.54 -21.72 -20.09
N LEU A 8 -4.08 -20.49 -20.25
CA LEU A 8 -3.70 -19.60 -19.14
C LEU A 8 -4.91 -19.29 -18.25
N PHE A 9 -6.07 -19.07 -18.83
CA PHE A 9 -7.30 -18.77 -18.09
C PHE A 9 -7.81 -19.98 -17.31
N VAL A 10 -7.71 -21.18 -17.88
CA VAL A 10 -8.08 -22.45 -17.23
C VAL A 10 -7.13 -22.77 -16.09
N SER A 11 -5.82 -22.54 -16.23
CA SER A 11 -4.85 -22.77 -15.14
C SER A 11 -5.07 -21.84 -13.95
N PHE A 12 -5.55 -20.63 -14.17
CA PHE A 12 -5.89 -19.68 -13.11
C PHE A 12 -7.11 -20.12 -12.28
N SER A 13 -8.04 -20.85 -12.89
CA SER A 13 -9.25 -21.34 -12.22
C SER A 13 -8.98 -22.44 -11.17
N PHE A 14 -7.90 -23.21 -11.32
CA PHE A 14 -7.54 -24.28 -10.36
C PHE A 14 -6.91 -23.78 -9.07
N LEU A 15 -6.44 -22.53 -9.02
CA LEU A 15 -5.86 -21.93 -7.81
C LEU A 15 -6.93 -21.52 -6.77
N SER A 16 -8.21 -21.56 -7.14
CA SER A 16 -9.30 -21.02 -6.32
C SER A 16 -9.76 -21.93 -5.19
N PHE A 17 -9.42 -23.21 -5.17
CA PHE A 17 -10.00 -24.19 -4.24
C PHE A 17 -9.26 -24.33 -2.89
N ALA A 18 -8.09 -23.75 -2.74
CA ALA A 18 -7.28 -23.87 -1.53
C ALA A 18 -7.40 -22.68 -0.56
N GLN A 19 -8.24 -21.68 -0.86
CA GLN A 19 -8.21 -20.41 -0.15
C GLN A 19 -9.55 -20.11 0.51
N ASN A 20 -9.53 -19.88 1.82
CA ASN A 20 -10.67 -19.32 2.52
C ASN A 20 -10.66 -17.79 2.37
N MET A 21 -11.60 -17.26 1.63
CA MET A 21 -11.83 -15.81 1.57
C MET A 21 -12.76 -15.42 2.71
N THR A 22 -12.26 -14.63 3.64
CA THR A 22 -13.10 -14.00 4.65
C THR A 22 -13.61 -12.66 4.15
N ASN A 23 -14.91 -12.56 3.95
CA ASN A 23 -15.58 -11.28 3.78
C ASN A 23 -15.60 -10.56 5.14
N THR A 24 -14.56 -9.80 5.43
CA THR A 24 -14.59 -8.90 6.57
C THR A 24 -15.19 -7.57 6.14
N PRO A 25 -16.18 -7.04 6.86
CA PRO A 25 -16.77 -5.75 6.54
C PRO A 25 -15.72 -4.64 6.62
N PHE A 26 -16.00 -3.54 5.92
CA PHE A 26 -15.20 -2.34 5.76
C PHE A 26 -14.22 -2.03 6.91
N GLY A 27 -12.92 -1.90 6.58
CA GLY A 27 -11.90 -1.42 7.52
C GLY A 27 -10.64 -2.29 7.65
N LYS A 28 -10.69 -3.58 7.29
CA LYS A 28 -9.53 -4.50 7.41
C LYS A 28 -8.86 -4.89 6.09
N GLY A 29 -9.21 -4.26 4.98
CA GLY A 29 -8.75 -4.57 3.61
C GLY A 29 -9.88 -5.17 2.77
N LEU A 30 -9.75 -5.02 1.42
CA LEU A 30 -10.79 -5.48 0.49
C LEU A 30 -10.82 -6.99 0.37
N ILE A 31 -9.65 -7.63 0.37
CA ILE A 31 -9.49 -9.07 0.18
C ILE A 31 -8.52 -9.57 1.24
N ASN A 32 -8.96 -10.54 2.04
CA ASN A 32 -8.11 -11.25 2.96
C ASN A 32 -8.16 -12.74 2.60
N VAL A 33 -7.02 -13.31 2.29
CA VAL A 33 -6.85 -14.72 1.94
C VAL A 33 -5.84 -15.34 2.89
N TYR A 34 -6.13 -16.51 3.38
CA TYR A 34 -5.22 -17.25 4.26
C TYR A 34 -5.31 -18.76 4.00
N ALA A 35 -4.22 -19.45 4.21
CA ALA A 35 -4.20 -20.89 4.17
C ALA A 35 -4.88 -21.48 5.42
N LYS A 36 -5.48 -22.68 5.31
CA LYS A 36 -6.11 -23.37 6.44
C LYS A 36 -5.13 -23.67 7.58
N ASP A 37 -3.89 -23.94 7.24
CA ASP A 37 -2.79 -24.23 8.16
C ASP A 37 -2.07 -22.97 8.67
N SER A 38 -2.56 -21.78 8.31
CA SER A 38 -1.95 -20.48 8.66
C SER A 38 -0.51 -20.30 8.15
N SER A 39 -0.06 -21.11 7.20
CA SER A 39 1.29 -21.03 6.64
C SER A 39 1.53 -19.73 5.89
N TRP A 40 0.49 -19.19 5.27
CA TRP A 40 0.56 -17.89 4.61
C TRP A 40 -0.74 -17.11 4.73
N THR A 41 -0.60 -15.81 4.70
CA THR A 41 -1.73 -14.87 4.67
C THR A 41 -1.45 -13.78 3.65
N THR A 42 -2.48 -13.31 2.98
CA THR A 42 -2.40 -12.17 2.06
C THR A 42 -3.58 -11.26 2.29
N LYS A 43 -3.28 -10.00 2.50
CA LYS A 43 -4.26 -8.91 2.59
C LYS A 43 -4.01 -7.91 1.49
N VAL A 44 -5.00 -7.72 0.63
CA VAL A 44 -4.97 -6.70 -0.42
C VAL A 44 -5.90 -5.56 -0.05
N ALA A 45 -5.39 -4.35 -0.18
CA ALA A 45 -6.15 -3.14 0.10
C ALA A 45 -5.88 -2.09 -0.99
N PHE A 46 -6.91 -1.33 -1.32
CA PHE A 46 -6.83 -0.22 -2.24
C PHE A 46 -7.04 1.08 -1.48
N ARG A 47 -6.40 2.13 -1.99
CA ARG A 47 -6.61 3.48 -1.52
C ARG A 47 -6.77 4.41 -2.69
N PHE A 48 -7.85 5.17 -2.67
CA PHE A 48 -8.10 6.23 -3.62
C PHE A 48 -8.35 7.54 -2.85
N GLN A 49 -7.75 8.62 -3.32
CA GLN A 49 -7.95 9.96 -2.76
C GLN A 49 -7.93 10.97 -3.90
N SER A 50 -9.07 11.59 -4.14
CA SER A 50 -9.19 12.77 -4.99
C SER A 50 -8.93 14.05 -4.17
N ARG A 51 -8.52 15.10 -4.85
CA ARG A 51 -8.35 16.43 -4.29
C ARG A 51 -8.90 17.47 -5.26
N TYR A 52 -9.56 18.45 -4.71
CA TYR A 52 -9.97 19.65 -5.38
C TYR A 52 -9.27 20.83 -4.71
N ASP A 53 -8.56 21.63 -5.49
CA ASP A 53 -7.88 22.85 -5.06
C ASP A 53 -8.54 24.04 -5.78
N GLY A 54 -9.06 24.99 -5.02
CA GLY A 54 -9.52 26.26 -5.52
C GLY A 54 -8.60 27.38 -5.02
N THR A 55 -8.08 28.20 -5.89
CA THR A 55 -7.22 29.34 -5.56
C THR A 55 -7.85 30.62 -6.09
N TYR A 56 -8.03 31.60 -5.23
CA TYR A 56 -8.48 32.93 -5.60
C TYR A 56 -7.31 33.90 -5.45
N ASP A 57 -6.95 34.56 -6.57
CA ASP A 57 -5.94 35.60 -6.56
C ASP A 57 -6.61 36.98 -6.40
N PHE A 58 -6.32 37.64 -5.31
CA PHE A 58 -6.91 38.94 -4.99
C PHE A 58 -6.31 40.07 -5.82
N SER A 59 -5.14 39.91 -6.42
CA SER A 59 -4.48 40.92 -7.24
C SER A 59 -5.15 41.05 -8.61
N ASP A 60 -5.53 39.93 -9.21
CA ASP A 60 -6.12 39.87 -10.55
C ASP A 60 -7.63 39.60 -10.50
N SER A 61 -8.22 39.42 -9.29
CA SER A 61 -9.58 38.95 -9.10
C SER A 61 -9.88 37.66 -9.90
N SER A 62 -8.87 36.82 -10.08
CA SER A 62 -8.97 35.59 -10.85
C SER A 62 -9.19 34.37 -9.94
N PHE A 63 -10.04 33.43 -10.42
CA PHE A 63 -10.26 32.16 -9.77
C PHE A 63 -9.70 31.03 -10.65
N SER A 64 -8.91 30.18 -10.02
CA SER A 64 -8.35 28.98 -10.65
C SER A 64 -8.71 27.76 -9.83
N ASP A 65 -9.17 26.70 -10.48
CA ASP A 65 -9.51 25.45 -9.82
C ASP A 65 -8.86 24.25 -10.52
N LYS A 66 -8.64 23.20 -9.73
CA LYS A 66 -8.06 21.96 -10.20
C LYS A 66 -8.59 20.77 -9.42
N ALA A 67 -9.14 19.80 -10.14
CA ALA A 67 -9.52 18.50 -9.59
C ALA A 67 -8.55 17.42 -10.10
N TYR A 68 -8.01 16.61 -9.18
CA TYR A 68 -7.06 15.55 -9.56
C TYR A 68 -7.00 14.41 -8.56
N VAL A 69 -6.45 13.27 -8.99
CA VAL A 69 -6.20 12.14 -8.12
C VAL A 69 -4.89 12.36 -7.36
N ARG A 70 -5.01 12.63 -6.07
CA ARG A 70 -3.84 12.89 -5.20
C ARG A 70 -3.10 11.61 -4.86
N ARG A 71 -3.81 10.50 -4.64
CA ARG A 71 -3.23 9.20 -4.32
C ARG A 71 -4.12 8.09 -4.84
N ALA A 72 -3.53 7.16 -5.58
CA ALA A 72 -4.16 5.89 -5.94
C ALA A 72 -3.14 4.79 -5.65
N ARG A 73 -3.42 3.92 -4.66
CA ARG A 73 -2.43 2.95 -4.17
C ARG A 73 -3.00 1.57 -4.02
N ILE A 74 -2.21 0.59 -4.41
CA ILE A 74 -2.44 -0.82 -4.17
C ILE A 74 -1.48 -1.26 -3.08
N LYS A 75 -2.01 -1.96 -2.06
CA LYS A 75 -1.24 -2.46 -0.93
C LYS A 75 -1.44 -3.95 -0.80
N GLY A 76 -0.34 -4.68 -0.68
CA GLY A 76 -0.32 -6.08 -0.32
C GLY A 76 0.45 -6.27 0.98
N SER A 77 -0.03 -7.09 1.88
CA SER A 77 0.69 -7.42 3.10
C SER A 77 0.25 -8.78 3.63
N GLY A 78 1.14 -9.47 4.31
CA GLY A 78 0.82 -10.77 4.88
C GLY A 78 2.05 -11.49 5.40
N ASN A 79 1.89 -12.78 5.65
CA ASN A 79 2.95 -13.69 6.07
C ASN A 79 3.20 -14.73 4.98
N VAL A 80 4.43 -15.25 4.92
CA VAL A 80 4.85 -16.29 3.97
C VAL A 80 5.58 -17.38 4.73
N PHE A 81 5.26 -18.65 4.46
CA PHE A 81 5.78 -19.87 5.07
C PHE A 81 5.45 -20.03 6.55
N ASN A 82 5.61 -19.00 7.36
CA ASN A 82 5.25 -19.01 8.78
C ASN A 82 4.98 -17.58 9.27
N PRO A 83 4.36 -17.39 10.45
CA PRO A 83 4.07 -16.06 10.99
C PRO A 83 5.29 -15.19 11.29
N LYS A 84 6.50 -15.76 11.31
CA LYS A 84 7.75 -15.01 11.56
C LYS A 84 8.25 -14.26 10.34
N ILE A 85 7.81 -14.65 9.13
CA ILE A 85 8.19 -13.98 7.88
C ILE A 85 6.98 -13.23 7.35
N SER A 86 7.06 -11.92 7.37
CA SER A 86 6.00 -11.06 6.85
C SER A 86 6.50 -10.18 5.71
N TYR A 87 5.60 -9.84 4.80
CA TYR A 87 5.90 -8.96 3.69
C TYR A 87 4.94 -7.78 3.63
N LYS A 88 5.41 -6.71 3.03
CA LYS A 88 4.61 -5.54 2.71
C LYS A 88 5.01 -5.00 1.34
N PHE A 89 4.01 -4.79 0.51
CA PHE A 89 4.15 -4.16 -0.80
C PHE A 89 3.16 -3.01 -0.91
N GLU A 90 3.60 -1.86 -1.40
CA GLU A 90 2.75 -0.71 -1.67
C GLU A 90 3.19 -0.05 -2.98
N TYR A 91 2.29 0.00 -3.96
CA TYR A 91 2.50 0.63 -5.25
C TYR A 91 1.62 1.86 -5.39
N ASP A 92 2.19 2.98 -5.81
CA ASP A 92 1.46 4.21 -6.10
C ASP A 92 1.14 4.27 -7.60
N VAL A 93 -0.11 3.96 -7.92
CA VAL A 93 -0.61 3.94 -9.31
C VAL A 93 -0.64 5.34 -9.91
N ALA A 94 -0.93 6.37 -9.10
CA ALA A 94 -1.03 7.75 -9.57
C ALA A 94 0.33 8.31 -10.00
N ASN A 95 1.42 7.88 -9.37
CA ASN A 95 2.77 8.37 -9.64
C ASN A 95 3.69 7.32 -10.30
N GLY A 96 3.23 6.07 -10.44
CA GLY A 96 3.93 5.04 -11.20
C GLY A 96 5.17 4.45 -10.51
N TYR A 97 5.26 4.44 -9.17
CA TYR A 97 6.42 3.90 -8.48
C TYR A 97 6.09 3.05 -7.25
N VAL A 98 7.02 2.18 -6.87
CA VAL A 98 6.92 1.36 -5.67
C VAL A 98 7.22 2.21 -4.44
N LEU A 99 6.30 2.20 -3.50
CA LEU A 99 6.45 2.90 -2.23
C LEU A 99 7.11 2.04 -1.17
N ASP A 100 6.61 0.85 -0.95
CA ASP A 100 7.17 -0.11 -0.03
C ASP A 100 7.26 -1.47 -0.73
N ALA A 101 8.40 -2.13 -0.62
CA ALA A 101 8.63 -3.51 -1.00
C ALA A 101 9.59 -4.11 0.03
N VAL A 102 9.07 -4.65 1.12
CA VAL A 102 9.87 -5.10 2.25
C VAL A 102 9.46 -6.47 2.73
N LEU A 103 10.44 -7.30 2.97
CA LEU A 103 10.37 -8.57 3.67
C LEU A 103 10.92 -8.39 5.08
N LYS A 104 10.18 -8.87 6.08
CA LYS A 104 10.57 -8.79 7.49
C LYS A 104 10.67 -10.19 8.06
N TRP A 105 11.78 -10.49 8.66
CA TRP A 105 12.03 -11.76 9.31
C TRP A 105 12.28 -11.56 10.81
N ASN A 106 11.36 -12.05 11.62
CA ASN A 106 11.51 -12.10 13.07
C ASN A 106 12.21 -13.43 13.42
N PHE A 107 13.50 -13.38 13.67
CA PHE A 107 14.30 -14.57 13.92
C PHE A 107 14.45 -14.91 15.41
N ALA A 108 14.36 -13.93 16.31
CA ALA A 108 14.53 -14.16 17.75
C ALA A 108 13.77 -13.10 18.58
N GLY A 109 12.66 -13.50 19.20
CA GLY A 109 11.95 -12.64 20.15
C GLY A 109 11.61 -11.25 19.61
N ASN A 110 12.33 -10.23 20.09
CA ASN A 110 12.12 -8.84 19.69
C ASN A 110 12.99 -8.39 18.49
N TRP A 111 13.80 -9.29 17.94
CA TRP A 111 14.69 -8.97 16.82
C TRP A 111 14.05 -9.26 15.48
N THR A 112 13.97 -8.25 14.63
CA THR A 112 13.42 -8.36 13.27
C THR A 112 14.37 -7.71 12.28
N VAL A 113 14.78 -8.48 11.27
CA VAL A 113 15.56 -7.98 10.14
C VAL A 113 14.61 -7.62 9.01
N TRP A 114 14.87 -6.49 8.35
CA TRP A 114 14.09 -5.98 7.25
C TRP A 114 14.96 -5.93 6.00
N PHE A 115 14.44 -6.50 4.90
CA PHE A 115 15.07 -6.50 3.59
C PHE A 115 14.16 -5.80 2.59
N GLY A 116 14.71 -4.86 1.82
CA GLY A 116 14.01 -4.16 0.77
C GLY A 116 13.69 -2.70 1.14
N GLN A 117 12.96 -2.07 0.25
CA GLN A 117 12.68 -0.64 0.29
C GLN A 117 11.47 -0.32 1.19
N THR A 118 11.65 0.58 2.13
CA THR A 118 10.55 1.14 2.94
C THR A 118 10.90 2.54 3.46
N LYS A 119 9.93 3.21 4.06
CA LYS A 119 10.16 4.51 4.68
C LYS A 119 10.99 4.38 5.97
N LEU A 120 11.99 5.21 6.10
CA LEU A 120 12.77 5.34 7.34
C LEU A 120 11.96 6.07 8.44
N PRO A 121 12.06 5.65 9.70
CA PRO A 121 11.39 6.29 10.81
C PRO A 121 12.14 7.56 11.28
N GLY A 122 12.46 8.48 10.35
CA GLY A 122 13.27 9.67 10.61
C GLY A 122 12.54 10.78 11.37
N ASN A 123 11.22 10.84 11.28
CA ASN A 123 10.40 11.76 12.07
C ASN A 123 9.01 11.17 12.36
N ILE A 124 8.38 11.69 13.42
CA ILE A 124 7.08 11.19 13.91
C ILE A 124 6.00 11.32 12.83
N GLU A 125 5.91 12.46 12.14
CA GLU A 125 4.88 12.71 11.13
C GLU A 125 5.00 11.73 9.95
N ARG A 126 6.22 11.28 9.63
CA ARG A 126 6.45 10.29 8.57
C ARG A 126 6.06 8.87 8.99
N VAL A 127 6.18 8.54 10.27
CA VAL A 127 5.76 7.24 10.81
C VAL A 127 4.26 7.06 10.68
N PHE A 128 3.48 8.12 10.92
CA PHE A 128 2.03 8.05 10.77
C PHE A 128 1.61 7.78 9.33
N SER A 129 0.59 6.94 9.19
CA SER A 129 -0.02 6.71 7.89
C SER A 129 -0.66 7.99 7.37
N SER A 130 -0.42 8.31 6.10
CA SER A 130 -1.10 9.43 5.44
C SER A 130 -2.62 9.30 5.35
N GLN A 131 -3.21 8.19 5.82
CA GLN A 131 -4.66 8.03 6.01
C GLN A 131 -5.17 8.65 7.31
N LYS A 132 -4.25 8.85 8.28
CA LYS A 132 -4.57 9.37 9.63
C LYS A 132 -4.11 10.81 9.81
N LEU A 133 -3.70 11.48 8.75
CA LEU A 133 -3.36 12.89 8.80
C LEU A 133 -4.64 13.71 8.95
N GLN A 134 -4.58 14.76 9.75
CA GLN A 134 -5.66 15.74 9.91
C GLN A 134 -5.83 16.61 8.65
N LEU A 135 -4.72 16.91 7.99
CA LEU A 135 -4.68 17.64 6.72
C LEU A 135 -4.36 16.69 5.57
N VAL A 136 -4.70 17.10 4.36
CA VAL A 136 -4.45 16.30 3.14
C VAL A 136 -2.96 16.04 2.92
N ASP A 137 -2.15 17.03 3.21
CA ASP A 137 -0.69 16.96 3.09
C ASP A 137 0.00 17.09 4.45
N ARG A 138 1.26 16.66 4.49
CA ARG A 138 2.14 16.83 5.64
C ARG A 138 2.66 18.25 5.75
N SER A 139 3.21 18.60 6.91
CA SER A 139 3.81 19.90 7.14
C SER A 139 4.94 20.22 6.15
N LEU A 140 5.19 21.50 5.95
CA LEU A 140 6.31 21.96 5.11
C LEU A 140 7.67 21.50 5.68
N LEU A 141 7.81 21.43 7.00
CA LEU A 141 8.99 20.90 7.67
C LEU A 141 9.23 19.44 7.27
N ASN A 142 8.18 18.61 7.31
CA ASN A 142 8.32 17.23 6.90
C ASN A 142 8.67 17.08 5.40
N SER A 143 8.20 17.97 4.54
CA SER A 143 8.56 17.93 3.10
C SER A 143 9.99 18.34 2.82
N ARG A 144 10.56 19.24 3.65
CA ARG A 144 11.93 19.78 3.49
C ARG A 144 13.00 18.92 4.15
N PHE A 145 12.67 18.29 5.30
CA PHE A 145 13.63 17.56 6.15
C PHE A 145 13.30 16.06 6.25
N THR A 146 12.75 15.51 5.21
CA THR A 146 12.44 14.09 5.16
C THR A 146 13.54 13.32 4.45
N PHE A 147 14.03 12.26 5.11
CA PHE A 147 14.80 11.23 4.42
C PHE A 147 13.88 10.46 3.47
N ASP A 148 14.33 10.27 2.24
CA ASP A 148 13.61 9.47 1.28
C ASP A 148 13.58 7.99 1.67
N ARG A 149 12.87 7.19 0.88
CA ARG A 149 12.83 5.74 1.06
C ARG A 149 14.16 5.18 0.61
N ASP A 150 14.74 4.36 1.45
CA ASP A 150 15.99 3.68 1.19
C ASP A 150 15.75 2.18 1.00
N ALA A 151 16.64 1.53 0.22
CA ALA A 151 16.60 0.10 -0.10
C ALA A 151 17.68 -0.65 0.64
#